data_2e83a627c7f9b6ae8acd1c09529a9202
#
_entry.id   2e83a627c7f9b6ae8acd1c09529a9202
#
_cell.length_a   1.000
_cell.length_b   1.000
_cell.length_c   1.000
_cell.angle_alpha   90.00
_cell.angle_beta   90.00
_cell.angle_gamma   90.00
#
_symmetry.space_group_name_H-M   'P 1'
#
loop_
_entity.id
_entity.type
_entity.pdbx_description
1 polymer ?
#
loop_
_entity_poly.entity_id
_entity_poly.type
_entity_poly.pdbx_seq_one_letter_code
_entity_poly.pdbx_strand_id
1 'polypeptide(L)'
;MKKLTPHPLSELMPRMRPQEYEALKADLADNGLREDIWLFEGKIIDGRHRDQICHELGIKPRYRDYTGDDPVGFLKSCTLHRNLSDTQKACFAANLIDALKGRWGGNRRERTNTLLNGKSSEIAALWVGVSASYVEKAIRLKHESPRLFERALADYEFTITQAISQMEHQLKHRHVERLRRAAGVSLEDCELRLGDNIEIMRSLPAGSARLVFADPPYNNGWVYRNDPTKDRLPDTEYLQACRAWMSECARLLAGDGSLFVLIDDRYTDHFGILLRDTGLLHRPTIICWETFANYNSNETSLSKNARYLHWYTKSDRPLINVVEPRLPSDRQEKYNDARGREHGRLPSNVWPFVRITSQDKERCPWLGQKGNAPQLPRELPERCIFLASNPGDLVIDPFNGNGVTGIAAILNDRRYIGIDRDSKGLAQARSWIGHQVSRLRHN
;
A
#
# COMPACT_ATOMS: atom_id res chain seq x y z
N MET A 1 -42.60 -32.12 9.81
CA MET A 1 -41.74 -32.93 8.93
C MET A 1 -40.35 -33.00 9.54
N LYS A 2 -39.65 -34.15 9.46
CA LYS A 2 -38.31 -34.29 10.04
C LYS A 2 -37.30 -33.52 9.15
N LYS A 3 -36.63 -32.52 9.70
CA LYS A 3 -35.63 -31.73 9.00
C LYS A 3 -34.35 -32.54 8.90
N LEU A 4 -33.83 -32.78 7.71
CA LEU A 4 -32.55 -33.46 7.47
C LEU A 4 -31.40 -32.46 7.55
N THR A 5 -30.22 -32.94 7.96
CA THR A 5 -29.01 -32.13 8.01
C THR A 5 -28.24 -32.16 6.69
N PRO A 6 -27.62 -31.07 6.26
CA PRO A 6 -26.73 -31.09 5.11
C PRO A 6 -25.55 -32.06 5.33
N HIS A 7 -25.14 -32.70 4.26
CA HIS A 7 -23.89 -33.49 4.27
C HIS A 7 -22.67 -32.54 4.30
N PRO A 8 -21.57 -32.87 4.99
CA PRO A 8 -20.39 -32.00 5.08
C PRO A 8 -19.83 -31.57 3.72
N LEU A 9 -19.90 -32.42 2.69
CA LEU A 9 -19.49 -32.07 1.32
C LEU A 9 -20.38 -30.97 0.72
N SER A 10 -21.69 -30.97 1.00
CA SER A 10 -22.58 -29.95 0.48
C SER A 10 -22.41 -28.58 1.17
N GLU A 11 -21.85 -28.56 2.38
CA GLU A 11 -21.52 -27.32 3.10
C GLU A 11 -20.29 -26.60 2.52
N LEU A 12 -19.45 -27.29 1.74
CA LEU A 12 -18.32 -26.68 1.03
C LEU A 12 -18.78 -25.74 -0.08
N MET A 13 -20.01 -25.91 -0.56
CA MET A 13 -20.61 -25.08 -1.62
C MET A 13 -21.03 -23.72 -1.06
N PRO A 14 -20.86 -22.63 -1.84
CA PRO A 14 -21.38 -21.32 -1.46
C PRO A 14 -22.89 -21.35 -1.27
N ARG A 15 -23.39 -20.50 -0.38
CA ARG A 15 -24.83 -20.31 -0.20
C ARG A 15 -25.41 -19.60 -1.41
N MET A 16 -26.68 -19.83 -1.67
CA MET A 16 -27.45 -19.11 -2.69
C MET A 16 -27.61 -17.64 -2.29
N ARG A 17 -27.56 -16.74 -3.27
CA ARG A 17 -27.79 -15.30 -3.03
C ARG A 17 -29.23 -15.09 -2.57
N PRO A 18 -29.51 -14.07 -1.73
CA PRO A 18 -30.86 -13.79 -1.26
C PRO A 18 -31.88 -13.66 -2.40
N GLN A 19 -31.52 -12.96 -3.48
CA GLN A 19 -32.41 -12.80 -4.66
C GLN A 19 -32.70 -14.12 -5.36
N GLU A 20 -31.68 -15.00 -5.51
CA GLU A 20 -31.87 -16.33 -6.11
C GLU A 20 -32.68 -17.24 -5.19
N TYR A 21 -32.50 -17.09 -3.88
CA TYR A 21 -33.28 -17.83 -2.89
C TYR A 21 -34.76 -17.44 -2.95
N GLU A 22 -35.10 -16.15 -3.02
CA GLU A 22 -36.44 -15.66 -3.13
C GLU A 22 -37.07 -16.05 -4.48
N ALA A 23 -36.31 -15.99 -5.58
CA ALA A 23 -36.78 -16.45 -6.88
C ALA A 23 -37.09 -17.98 -6.88
N LEU A 24 -36.22 -18.78 -6.28
CA LEU A 24 -36.45 -20.21 -6.12
C LEU A 24 -37.66 -20.49 -5.21
N LYS A 25 -37.86 -19.69 -4.16
CA LYS A 25 -38.99 -19.79 -3.25
C LYS A 25 -40.31 -19.48 -3.95
N ALA A 26 -40.34 -18.46 -4.78
CA ALA A 26 -41.51 -18.13 -5.62
C ALA A 26 -41.82 -19.25 -6.60
N ASP A 27 -40.77 -19.79 -7.30
CA ASP A 27 -40.98 -20.92 -8.22
C ASP A 27 -41.54 -22.16 -7.52
N LEU A 28 -41.01 -22.50 -6.33
CA LEU A 28 -41.53 -23.62 -5.55
C LEU A 28 -42.96 -23.38 -5.03
N ALA A 29 -43.31 -22.14 -4.71
CA ALA A 29 -44.69 -21.80 -4.29
C ALA A 29 -45.69 -21.97 -5.44
N ASP A 30 -45.31 -21.56 -6.66
CA ASP A 30 -46.18 -21.60 -7.84
C ASP A 30 -46.25 -22.98 -8.47
N ASN A 31 -45.15 -23.71 -8.51
CA ASN A 31 -44.97 -24.89 -9.31
C ASN A 31 -44.67 -26.17 -8.50
N GLY A 32 -44.49 -26.05 -7.21
CA GLY A 32 -44.07 -27.17 -6.35
C GLY A 32 -42.64 -27.61 -6.57
N LEU A 33 -42.23 -28.67 -5.88
CA LEU A 33 -40.89 -29.25 -6.00
C LEU A 33 -40.75 -30.09 -7.28
N ARG A 34 -40.05 -29.57 -8.30
CA ARG A 34 -39.83 -30.27 -9.59
C ARG A 34 -38.67 -31.23 -9.54
N GLU A 35 -37.58 -30.88 -8.88
CA GLU A 35 -36.37 -31.69 -8.76
C GLU A 35 -36.20 -32.28 -7.38
N ASP A 36 -35.80 -33.54 -7.30
CA ASP A 36 -35.61 -34.25 -6.04
C ASP A 36 -34.45 -33.67 -5.24
N ILE A 37 -34.51 -33.83 -3.92
CA ILE A 37 -33.44 -33.49 -2.97
C ILE A 37 -32.58 -34.76 -2.80
N TRP A 38 -31.30 -34.65 -3.11
CA TRP A 38 -30.43 -35.82 -3.10
C TRP A 38 -29.80 -36.04 -1.73
N LEU A 39 -29.82 -37.31 -1.29
CA LEU A 39 -29.23 -37.74 -0.02
C LEU A 39 -28.00 -38.60 -0.27
N PHE A 40 -27.02 -38.51 0.59
CA PHE A 40 -25.87 -39.41 0.70
C PHE A 40 -25.60 -39.64 2.19
N GLU A 41 -25.44 -40.89 2.60
CA GLU A 41 -25.31 -41.29 4.00
C GLU A 41 -26.45 -40.73 4.89
N GLY A 42 -27.67 -40.66 4.37
CA GLY A 42 -28.83 -40.13 5.08
C GLY A 42 -28.86 -38.64 5.31
N LYS A 43 -27.96 -37.87 4.68
CA LYS A 43 -27.84 -36.40 4.76
C LYS A 43 -27.98 -35.77 3.36
N ILE A 44 -28.36 -34.50 3.32
CA ILE A 44 -28.60 -33.80 2.05
C ILE A 44 -27.26 -33.48 1.38
N ILE A 45 -26.96 -34.12 0.24
CA ILE A 45 -25.78 -33.83 -0.57
C ILE A 45 -26.06 -32.73 -1.61
N ASP A 46 -27.26 -32.66 -2.19
CA ASP A 46 -27.71 -31.55 -3.04
C ASP A 46 -29.16 -31.21 -2.75
N GLY A 47 -29.53 -29.93 -2.99
CA GLY A 47 -30.90 -29.42 -2.79
C GLY A 47 -31.18 -28.87 -1.40
N ARG A 48 -30.17 -28.52 -0.60
CA ARG A 48 -30.35 -27.99 0.77
C ARG A 48 -31.25 -26.75 0.83
N HIS A 49 -31.23 -25.86 -0.17
CA HIS A 49 -32.11 -24.70 -0.24
C HIS A 49 -33.53 -25.10 -0.63
N ARG A 50 -33.69 -26.08 -1.52
CA ARG A 50 -34.98 -26.68 -1.86
C ARG A 50 -35.64 -27.31 -0.62
N ASP A 51 -34.87 -28.05 0.17
CA ASP A 51 -35.31 -28.62 1.44
C ASP A 51 -35.79 -27.56 2.40
N GLN A 52 -34.98 -26.51 2.59
CA GLN A 52 -35.31 -25.41 3.50
C GLN A 52 -36.60 -24.71 3.05
N ILE A 53 -36.72 -24.40 1.76
CA ILE A 53 -37.91 -23.75 1.19
C ILE A 53 -39.15 -24.62 1.30
N CYS A 54 -39.04 -25.92 1.05
CA CYS A 54 -40.13 -26.86 1.24
C CYS A 54 -40.67 -26.83 2.66
N HIS A 55 -39.78 -26.78 3.67
CA HIS A 55 -40.18 -26.65 5.08
C HIS A 55 -40.83 -25.28 5.37
N GLU A 56 -40.33 -24.18 4.79
CA GLU A 56 -40.93 -22.84 4.96
C GLU A 56 -42.33 -22.73 4.36
N LEU A 57 -42.55 -23.33 3.18
CA LEU A 57 -43.81 -23.28 2.46
C LEU A 57 -44.80 -24.42 2.82
N GLY A 58 -44.39 -25.35 3.69
CA GLY A 58 -45.21 -26.51 4.02
C GLY A 58 -45.33 -27.53 2.88
N ILE A 59 -44.50 -27.46 1.86
CA ILE A 59 -44.46 -28.41 0.73
C ILE A 59 -43.74 -29.68 1.17
N LYS A 60 -44.28 -30.83 0.83
CA LYS A 60 -43.69 -32.14 1.15
C LYS A 60 -42.42 -32.35 0.30
N PRO A 61 -41.22 -32.39 0.88
CA PRO A 61 -39.98 -32.64 0.15
C PRO A 61 -39.94 -34.07 -0.42
N ARG A 62 -39.37 -34.22 -1.62
CA ARG A 62 -39.07 -35.52 -2.22
C ARG A 62 -37.54 -35.77 -2.13
N TYR A 63 -37.18 -36.88 -1.50
CA TYR A 63 -35.80 -37.28 -1.33
C TYR A 63 -35.46 -38.45 -2.22
N ARG A 64 -34.20 -38.46 -2.74
CA ARG A 64 -33.64 -39.56 -3.52
C ARG A 64 -32.22 -39.86 -3.03
N ASP A 65 -31.96 -41.12 -2.75
CA ASP A 65 -30.64 -41.54 -2.33
C ASP A 65 -29.66 -41.59 -3.51
N TYR A 66 -28.46 -41.03 -3.30
CA TYR A 66 -27.35 -41.21 -4.21
C TYR A 66 -26.64 -42.50 -3.82
N THR A 67 -26.69 -43.48 -4.71
CA THR A 67 -26.12 -44.84 -4.50
C THR A 67 -24.79 -45.03 -5.19
N GLY A 68 -24.22 -44.02 -5.85
CA GLY A 68 -22.92 -44.06 -6.48
C GLY A 68 -21.77 -44.04 -5.47
N ASP A 69 -20.61 -44.45 -5.90
CA ASP A 69 -19.36 -44.53 -5.13
C ASP A 69 -18.50 -43.25 -5.21
N ASP A 70 -18.88 -42.29 -6.07
CA ASP A 70 -18.21 -40.99 -6.23
C ASP A 70 -19.10 -39.80 -5.84
N PRO A 71 -19.29 -39.54 -4.55
CA PRO A 71 -20.10 -38.38 -4.09
C PRO A 71 -19.47 -37.02 -4.44
N VAL A 72 -18.13 -36.99 -4.63
CA VAL A 72 -17.41 -35.76 -5.03
C VAL A 72 -17.68 -35.44 -6.50
N GLY A 73 -17.61 -36.43 -7.39
CA GLY A 73 -17.97 -36.29 -8.79
C GLY A 73 -19.45 -35.90 -8.98
N PHE A 74 -20.33 -36.47 -8.17
CA PHE A 74 -21.72 -36.08 -8.13
C PHE A 74 -21.89 -34.60 -7.73
N LEU A 75 -21.24 -34.17 -6.64
CA LEU A 75 -21.29 -32.74 -6.21
C LEU A 75 -20.72 -31.82 -7.28
N LYS A 76 -19.68 -32.25 -7.99
CA LYS A 76 -19.10 -31.52 -9.13
C LYS A 76 -20.16 -31.31 -10.23
N SER A 77 -20.88 -32.35 -10.62
CA SER A 77 -21.94 -32.20 -11.65
C SER A 77 -23.01 -31.22 -11.21
N CYS A 78 -23.42 -31.24 -9.94
CA CYS A 78 -24.35 -30.28 -9.38
C CYS A 78 -23.80 -28.82 -9.41
N THR A 79 -22.47 -28.66 -9.32
CA THR A 79 -21.81 -27.33 -9.35
C THR A 79 -21.86 -26.71 -10.75
N LEU A 80 -21.76 -27.51 -11.80
CA LEU A 80 -21.78 -27.04 -13.20
C LEU A 80 -23.12 -26.40 -13.58
N HIS A 81 -24.19 -26.75 -12.89
CA HIS A 81 -25.55 -26.19 -13.10
C HIS A 81 -25.82 -24.93 -12.26
N ARG A 82 -24.85 -24.49 -11.44
CA ARG A 82 -24.99 -23.27 -10.62
C ARG A 82 -24.23 -22.10 -11.25
N ASN A 83 -24.81 -20.92 -11.22
CA ASN A 83 -24.17 -19.70 -11.70
C ASN A 83 -23.21 -19.15 -10.64
N LEU A 84 -22.07 -19.84 -10.45
CA LEU A 84 -21.00 -19.41 -9.52
C LEU A 84 -20.00 -18.51 -10.23
N SER A 85 -19.52 -17.46 -9.55
CA SER A 85 -18.38 -16.67 -10.02
C SER A 85 -17.10 -17.53 -9.99
N ASP A 86 -16.10 -17.15 -10.78
CA ASP A 86 -14.82 -17.85 -10.79
C ASP A 86 -14.14 -17.80 -9.41
N THR A 87 -14.35 -16.75 -8.64
CA THR A 87 -13.92 -16.63 -7.24
C THR A 87 -14.57 -17.71 -6.36
N GLN A 88 -15.89 -17.84 -6.46
CA GLN A 88 -16.63 -18.85 -5.68
C GLN A 88 -16.24 -20.27 -6.07
N LYS A 89 -16.02 -20.52 -7.37
CA LYS A 89 -15.50 -21.81 -7.86
C LYS A 89 -14.11 -22.10 -7.30
N ALA A 90 -13.21 -21.11 -7.30
CA ALA A 90 -11.87 -21.26 -6.75
C ALA A 90 -11.87 -21.51 -5.23
N CYS A 91 -12.71 -20.79 -4.48
CA CYS A 91 -12.89 -21.02 -3.05
C CYS A 91 -13.49 -22.40 -2.73
N PHE A 92 -14.48 -22.83 -3.52
CA PHE A 92 -15.03 -24.18 -3.42
C PHE A 92 -13.96 -25.24 -3.68
N ALA A 93 -13.15 -25.09 -4.74
CA ALA A 93 -12.03 -25.98 -5.04
C ALA A 93 -11.01 -26.07 -3.89
N ALA A 94 -10.68 -24.93 -3.28
CA ALA A 94 -9.80 -24.87 -2.10
C ALA A 94 -10.38 -25.64 -0.90
N ASN A 95 -11.68 -25.50 -0.64
CA ASN A 95 -12.37 -26.25 0.40
C ASN A 95 -12.38 -27.75 0.13
N LEU A 96 -12.62 -28.14 -1.13
CA LEU A 96 -12.67 -29.52 -1.56
C LEU A 96 -11.30 -30.21 -1.40
N ILE A 97 -10.19 -29.54 -1.76
CA ILE A 97 -8.82 -30.04 -1.58
C ILE A 97 -8.59 -30.41 -0.10
N ASP A 98 -8.98 -29.54 0.83
CA ASP A 98 -8.74 -29.78 2.26
C ASP A 98 -9.63 -30.91 2.80
N ALA A 99 -10.89 -30.98 2.37
CA ALA A 99 -11.80 -32.06 2.76
C ALA A 99 -11.31 -33.43 2.27
N LEU A 100 -10.72 -33.49 1.07
CA LEU A 100 -10.15 -34.69 0.52
C LEU A 100 -8.83 -35.12 1.19
N LYS A 101 -7.98 -34.16 1.61
CA LYS A 101 -6.76 -34.46 2.38
C LYS A 101 -7.07 -35.15 3.71
N GLY A 102 -8.14 -34.77 4.38
CA GLY A 102 -8.56 -35.37 5.66
C GLY A 102 -9.09 -36.81 5.55
N ARG A 103 -9.66 -37.20 4.41
CA ARG A 103 -10.22 -38.53 4.17
C ARG A 103 -9.22 -39.51 3.54
N TRP A 104 -8.16 -39.04 2.88
CA TRP A 104 -7.21 -39.84 2.13
C TRP A 104 -5.85 -39.98 2.80
N GLY A 105 -5.79 -39.96 4.13
CA GLY A 105 -4.63 -40.30 4.94
C GLY A 105 -4.22 -41.78 4.90
N GLY A 106 -4.73 -42.57 3.94
CA GLY A 106 -4.35 -43.98 3.68
C GLY A 106 -3.21 -44.04 2.67
N ASN A 107 -2.17 -44.77 3.02
CA ASN A 107 -1.02 -45.31 2.29
C ASN A 107 -0.77 -44.77 0.86
N ARG A 108 0.38 -44.11 0.69
CA ARG A 108 0.97 -43.65 -0.58
C ARG A 108 1.07 -44.72 -1.69
N ARG A 109 0.79 -46.02 -1.42
CA ARG A 109 0.94 -47.15 -2.35
C ARG A 109 -0.30 -47.51 -3.16
N GLU A 110 -1.48 -47.02 -2.83
CA GLU A 110 -2.73 -47.26 -3.59
C GLU A 110 -3.15 -46.16 -4.54
N ARG A 111 -2.21 -45.29 -4.96
CA ARG A 111 -2.43 -44.28 -6.00
C ARG A 111 -2.37 -44.85 -7.42
N THR A 112 -2.79 -46.04 -7.63
CA THR A 112 -2.99 -46.64 -8.96
C THR A 112 -4.47 -46.64 -9.27
N ASN A 113 -4.94 -45.56 -9.70
CA ASN A 113 -5.87 -45.39 -10.83
C ASN A 113 -6.42 -43.96 -10.78
N THR A 114 -6.13 -43.29 -11.84
CA THR A 114 -6.80 -42.18 -12.43
C THR A 114 -6.01 -40.86 -12.46
N LEU A 115 -5.33 -40.70 -13.58
CA LEU A 115 -5.44 -39.54 -14.46
C LEU A 115 -4.71 -38.24 -14.13
N LEU A 116 -4.06 -38.00 -12.98
CA LEU A 116 -3.50 -36.68 -12.80
C LEU A 116 -2.14 -36.67 -12.10
N ASN A 117 -1.07 -36.68 -12.88
CA ASN A 117 0.29 -36.30 -12.49
C ASN A 117 0.37 -34.77 -12.37
N GLY A 118 -0.45 -34.13 -11.52
CA GLY A 118 -0.49 -32.70 -11.33
C GLY A 118 -0.57 -32.29 -9.85
N LYS A 119 -0.28 -31.03 -9.57
CA LYS A 119 -0.53 -30.47 -8.23
C LYS A 119 -2.03 -30.50 -7.92
N SER A 120 -2.40 -30.69 -6.66
CA SER A 120 -3.81 -30.74 -6.24
C SER A 120 -4.61 -29.49 -6.69
N SER A 121 -3.96 -28.33 -6.79
CA SER A 121 -4.56 -27.09 -7.31
C SER A 121 -4.90 -27.16 -8.80
N GLU A 122 -4.06 -27.80 -9.62
CA GLU A 122 -4.28 -27.98 -11.06
C GLU A 122 -5.47 -28.92 -11.31
N ILE A 123 -5.53 -30.00 -10.56
CA ILE A 123 -6.63 -30.97 -10.63
C ILE A 123 -7.96 -30.33 -10.24
N ALA A 124 -7.98 -29.62 -9.10
CA ALA A 124 -9.19 -28.98 -8.62
C ALA A 124 -9.62 -27.81 -9.53
N ALA A 125 -8.68 -27.11 -10.15
CA ALA A 125 -8.94 -26.06 -11.13
C ALA A 125 -9.67 -26.59 -12.37
N LEU A 126 -9.20 -27.72 -12.91
CA LEU A 126 -9.88 -28.41 -14.01
C LEU A 126 -11.29 -28.86 -13.64
N TRP A 127 -11.51 -29.29 -12.39
CA TRP A 127 -12.85 -29.73 -11.95
C TRP A 127 -13.89 -28.64 -11.93
N VAL A 128 -13.50 -27.41 -11.59
CA VAL A 128 -14.43 -26.29 -11.45
C VAL A 128 -14.38 -25.31 -12.62
N GLY A 129 -13.47 -25.51 -13.59
CA GLY A 129 -13.36 -24.68 -14.80
C GLY A 129 -12.76 -23.29 -14.53
N VAL A 130 -11.73 -23.22 -13.68
CA VAL A 130 -10.95 -21.98 -13.43
C VAL A 130 -9.46 -22.25 -13.60
N SER A 131 -8.63 -21.21 -13.58
CA SER A 131 -7.17 -21.38 -13.64
C SER A 131 -6.59 -21.92 -12.32
N ALA A 132 -5.52 -22.72 -12.39
CA ALA A 132 -4.81 -23.20 -11.22
C ALA A 132 -4.32 -22.07 -10.31
N SER A 133 -3.86 -20.95 -10.90
CA SER A 133 -3.45 -19.75 -10.15
C SER A 133 -4.59 -19.16 -9.32
N TYR A 134 -5.83 -19.25 -9.79
CA TYR A 134 -7.00 -18.80 -9.02
C TYR A 134 -7.24 -19.68 -7.80
N VAL A 135 -7.10 -20.99 -7.95
CA VAL A 135 -7.23 -21.96 -6.84
C VAL A 135 -6.09 -21.78 -5.84
N GLU A 136 -4.85 -21.57 -6.29
CA GLU A 136 -3.71 -21.30 -5.41
C GLU A 136 -3.91 -20.01 -4.59
N LYS A 137 -4.44 -18.95 -5.20
CA LYS A 137 -4.83 -17.71 -4.51
C LYS A 137 -5.92 -17.98 -3.46
N ALA A 138 -6.92 -18.80 -3.77
CA ALA A 138 -7.96 -19.16 -2.83
C ALA A 138 -7.41 -19.98 -1.64
N ILE A 139 -6.51 -20.92 -1.88
CA ILE A 139 -5.82 -21.69 -0.83
C ILE A 139 -5.01 -20.75 0.06
N ARG A 140 -4.22 -19.85 -0.53
CA ARG A 140 -3.44 -18.85 0.21
C ARG A 140 -4.35 -17.98 1.06
N LEU A 141 -5.43 -17.44 0.47
CA LEU A 141 -6.40 -16.62 1.16
C LEU A 141 -7.04 -17.32 2.36
N LYS A 142 -7.39 -18.61 2.19
CA LYS A 142 -7.97 -19.44 3.26
C LYS A 142 -7.04 -19.58 4.46
N HIS A 143 -5.73 -19.76 4.21
CA HIS A 143 -4.73 -19.90 5.28
C HIS A 143 -4.33 -18.58 5.94
N GLU A 144 -4.09 -17.55 5.14
CA GLU A 144 -3.57 -16.26 5.63
C GLU A 144 -4.65 -15.30 6.12
N SER A 145 -5.88 -15.38 5.58
CA SER A 145 -7.02 -14.55 5.95
C SER A 145 -8.37 -15.27 5.80
N PRO A 146 -8.71 -16.19 6.73
CA PRO A 146 -9.96 -16.96 6.67
C PRO A 146 -11.20 -16.08 6.51
N ARG A 147 -11.22 -14.92 7.18
CA ARG A 147 -12.34 -13.96 7.11
C ARG A 147 -12.58 -13.42 5.70
N LEU A 148 -11.52 -13.07 4.97
CA LEU A 148 -11.63 -12.63 3.58
C LEU A 148 -11.96 -13.78 2.63
N PHE A 149 -11.51 -14.99 2.95
CA PHE A 149 -11.89 -16.20 2.22
C PHE A 149 -13.40 -16.46 2.32
N GLU A 150 -13.97 -16.42 3.54
CA GLU A 150 -15.42 -16.59 3.75
C GLU A 150 -16.21 -15.50 3.03
N ARG A 151 -15.74 -14.24 3.05
CA ARG A 151 -16.35 -13.17 2.26
C ARG A 151 -16.29 -13.47 0.76
N ALA A 152 -15.16 -13.90 0.23
CA ALA A 152 -15.00 -14.21 -1.19
C ALA A 152 -15.87 -15.41 -1.63
N LEU A 153 -16.12 -16.36 -0.72
CA LEU A 153 -17.01 -17.47 -0.95
C LEU A 153 -18.49 -17.04 -0.96
N ALA A 154 -18.86 -16.10 -0.09
CA ALA A 154 -20.25 -15.67 0.09
C ALA A 154 -20.68 -14.56 -0.87
N ASP A 155 -19.78 -13.62 -1.20
CA ASP A 155 -20.07 -12.41 -1.96
C ASP A 155 -19.69 -12.61 -3.44
N TYR A 156 -20.69 -12.63 -4.30
CA TYR A 156 -20.53 -12.84 -5.75
C TYR A 156 -19.69 -11.76 -6.43
N GLU A 157 -19.80 -10.51 -5.98
CA GLU A 157 -19.09 -9.35 -6.53
C GLU A 157 -17.66 -9.21 -5.99
N PHE A 158 -17.35 -9.86 -4.87
CA PHE A 158 -16.03 -9.75 -4.23
C PHE A 158 -15.06 -10.76 -4.84
N THR A 159 -14.15 -10.28 -5.70
CA THR A 159 -13.22 -11.14 -6.45
C THR A 159 -12.05 -11.63 -5.59
N ILE A 160 -11.49 -12.79 -5.96
CA ILE A 160 -10.27 -13.33 -5.32
C ILE A 160 -9.09 -12.33 -5.40
N THR A 161 -9.02 -11.56 -6.48
CA THR A 161 -7.98 -10.56 -6.67
C THR A 161 -8.11 -9.40 -5.69
N GLN A 162 -9.34 -8.93 -5.44
CA GLN A 162 -9.63 -7.93 -4.41
C GLN A 162 -9.33 -8.47 -3.02
N ALA A 163 -9.74 -9.70 -2.73
CA ALA A 163 -9.49 -10.37 -1.44
C ALA A 163 -7.97 -10.51 -1.15
N ILE A 164 -7.18 -10.94 -2.12
CA ILE A 164 -5.72 -11.05 -2.00
C ILE A 164 -5.10 -9.65 -1.81
N SER A 165 -5.53 -8.66 -2.60
CA SER A 165 -5.01 -7.29 -2.45
C SER A 165 -5.30 -6.72 -1.05
N GLN A 166 -6.51 -6.95 -0.52
CA GLN A 166 -6.90 -6.51 0.81
C GLN A 166 -6.10 -7.24 1.91
N MET A 167 -5.92 -8.55 1.78
CA MET A 167 -5.10 -9.35 2.69
C MET A 167 -3.64 -8.86 2.73
N GLU A 168 -3.03 -8.67 1.57
CA GLU A 168 -1.64 -8.19 1.47
C GLU A 168 -1.48 -6.79 2.08
N HIS A 169 -2.46 -5.91 1.87
CA HIS A 169 -2.49 -4.60 2.51
C HIS A 169 -2.54 -4.72 4.04
N GLN A 170 -3.44 -5.55 4.57
CA GLN A 170 -3.57 -5.78 6.02
C GLN A 170 -2.29 -6.38 6.63
N LEU A 171 -1.64 -7.31 5.92
CA LEU A 171 -0.37 -7.90 6.37
C LEU A 171 0.74 -6.85 6.44
N LYS A 172 0.88 -6.02 5.41
CA LYS A 172 1.85 -4.92 5.37
C LYS A 172 1.56 -3.87 6.44
N HIS A 173 0.30 -3.49 6.63
CA HIS A 173 -0.10 -2.55 7.69
C HIS A 173 0.30 -3.08 9.08
N ARG A 174 -0.02 -4.34 9.38
CA ARG A 174 0.40 -4.97 10.65
C ARG A 174 1.91 -5.04 10.82
N HIS A 175 2.66 -5.21 9.71
CA HIS A 175 4.11 -5.18 9.75
C HIS A 175 4.64 -3.79 10.11
N VAL A 176 4.12 -2.73 9.48
CA VAL A 176 4.49 -1.33 9.80
C VAL A 176 4.15 -0.98 11.25
N GLU A 177 2.96 -1.34 11.72
CA GLU A 177 2.56 -1.13 13.13
C GLU A 177 3.48 -1.85 14.12
N ARG A 178 3.92 -3.06 13.78
CA ARG A 178 4.90 -3.79 14.59
C ARG A 178 6.23 -3.07 14.65
N LEU A 179 6.72 -2.58 13.49
CA LEU A 179 7.96 -1.79 13.41
C LEU A 179 7.84 -0.50 14.21
N ARG A 180 6.71 0.22 14.11
CA ARG A 180 6.43 1.44 14.86
C ARG A 180 6.52 1.22 16.37
N ARG A 181 5.87 0.16 16.88
CA ARG A 181 5.95 -0.21 18.31
C ARG A 181 7.35 -0.60 18.77
N ALA A 182 8.12 -1.21 17.89
CA ALA A 182 9.50 -1.64 18.19
C ALA A 182 10.51 -0.49 18.09
N ALA A 183 10.23 0.54 17.29
CA ALA A 183 11.17 1.63 17.02
C ALA A 183 11.40 2.52 18.25
N GLY A 184 10.34 2.80 19.03
CA GLY A 184 10.43 3.60 20.27
C GLY A 184 11.03 5.01 20.07
N VAL A 185 10.86 5.60 18.86
CA VAL A 185 11.51 6.87 18.50
C VAL A 185 10.96 8.02 19.32
N SER A 186 11.86 8.83 19.85
CA SER A 186 11.57 10.01 20.68
C SER A 186 12.22 11.29 20.11
N LEU A 187 12.06 12.40 20.81
CA LEU A 187 12.76 13.65 20.45
C LEU A 187 14.29 13.54 20.60
N GLU A 188 14.79 12.61 21.39
CA GLU A 188 16.22 12.36 21.55
C GLU A 188 16.87 11.79 20.28
N ASP A 189 16.06 11.13 19.45
CA ASP A 189 16.47 10.61 18.15
C ASP A 189 16.49 11.69 17.04
N CYS A 190 16.22 12.95 17.41
CA CYS A 190 16.31 14.12 16.55
C CYS A 190 17.66 14.84 16.78
N GLU A 191 18.66 14.49 16.03
CA GLU A 191 19.97 15.10 16.11
C GLU A 191 20.09 16.27 15.13
N LEU A 192 20.51 17.44 15.63
CA LEU A 192 20.80 18.62 14.80
C LEU A 192 22.28 18.95 14.91
N ARG A 193 23.00 18.98 13.79
CA ARG A 193 24.44 19.18 13.70
C ARG A 193 24.77 20.53 13.04
N LEU A 194 25.54 21.35 13.74
CA LEU A 194 26.02 22.63 13.25
C LEU A 194 27.32 22.45 12.47
N GLY A 195 27.36 22.90 11.22
CA GLY A 195 28.58 22.92 10.42
C GLY A 195 28.36 22.75 8.92
N ASP A 196 29.46 22.53 8.22
CA ASP A 196 29.43 22.23 6.78
C ASP A 196 28.82 20.84 6.54
N ASN A 197 27.86 20.77 5.64
CA ASN A 197 27.13 19.52 5.38
C ASN A 197 28.04 18.42 4.81
N ILE A 198 29.01 18.76 3.97
CA ILE A 198 29.94 17.77 3.38
C ILE A 198 30.85 17.19 4.46
N GLU A 199 31.42 18.06 5.33
CA GLU A 199 32.28 17.63 6.42
C GLU A 199 31.55 16.74 7.42
N ILE A 200 30.34 17.15 7.81
CA ILE A 200 29.49 16.36 8.71
C ILE A 200 29.09 15.04 8.08
N MET A 201 28.62 15.05 6.83
CA MET A 201 28.25 13.82 6.13
C MET A 201 29.42 12.85 6.02
N ARG A 202 30.65 13.32 5.76
CA ARG A 202 31.85 12.49 5.73
C ARG A 202 32.16 11.78 7.07
N SER A 203 31.76 12.38 8.19
CA SER A 203 31.89 11.77 9.51
C SER A 203 30.88 10.65 9.79
N LEU A 204 29.81 10.57 8.99
CA LEU A 204 28.78 9.55 9.14
C LEU A 204 29.16 8.25 8.41
N PRO A 205 28.78 7.08 8.94
CA PRO A 205 29.03 5.80 8.30
C PRO A 205 28.35 5.69 6.93
N ALA A 206 29.07 5.13 5.95
CA ALA A 206 28.45 4.80 4.67
C ALA A 206 27.31 3.79 4.86
N GLY A 207 26.23 3.93 4.05
CA GLY A 207 25.10 3.02 4.12
C GLY A 207 24.21 3.17 5.36
N SER A 208 24.37 4.26 6.15
CA SER A 208 23.65 4.47 7.41
C SER A 208 22.22 5.02 7.22
N ALA A 209 21.95 5.73 6.12
CA ALA A 209 20.69 6.40 5.89
C ALA A 209 19.74 5.56 5.00
N ARG A 210 18.51 5.39 5.45
CA ARG A 210 17.44 4.83 4.59
C ARG A 210 16.94 5.87 3.60
N LEU A 211 16.84 7.11 4.04
CA LEU A 211 16.35 8.20 3.23
C LEU A 211 17.20 9.44 3.46
N VAL A 212 17.56 10.10 2.36
CA VAL A 212 18.10 11.47 2.39
C VAL A 212 17.08 12.36 1.67
N PHE A 213 16.62 13.44 2.35
CA PHE A 213 15.80 14.48 1.77
C PHE A 213 16.60 15.78 1.75
N ALA A 214 16.82 16.37 0.59
CA ALA A 214 17.63 17.56 0.39
C ALA A 214 16.83 18.67 -0.30
N ASP A 215 16.70 19.82 0.35
CA ASP A 215 16.18 21.08 -0.21
C ASP A 215 17.30 22.13 -0.18
N PRO A 216 18.27 22.07 -1.12
CA PRO A 216 19.44 22.95 -1.11
C PRO A 216 19.06 24.39 -1.48
N PRO A 217 19.93 25.39 -1.21
CA PRO A 217 19.82 26.71 -1.81
C PRO A 217 19.79 26.62 -3.35
N TYR A 218 18.91 27.38 -4.01
CA TYR A 218 18.63 27.28 -5.45
C TYR A 218 19.50 28.20 -6.33
N ASN A 219 20.45 28.88 -5.75
CA ASN A 219 21.31 29.87 -6.46
C ASN A 219 20.48 30.96 -7.17
N ASN A 220 19.37 31.35 -6.56
CA ASN A 220 18.41 32.33 -7.13
C ASN A 220 18.54 33.74 -6.54
N GLY A 221 19.57 33.98 -5.71
CA GLY A 221 19.84 35.26 -5.09
C GLY A 221 19.05 35.49 -3.81
N TRP A 222 18.49 34.45 -3.19
CA TRP A 222 17.82 34.57 -1.91
C TRP A 222 18.84 34.94 -0.82
N VAL A 223 18.49 35.94 0.00
CA VAL A 223 19.37 36.43 1.07
C VAL A 223 19.11 35.66 2.35
N TYR A 224 19.96 34.66 2.63
CA TYR A 224 19.96 33.94 3.92
C TYR A 224 20.59 34.78 5.02
N ARG A 225 20.20 34.56 6.30
CA ARG A 225 20.51 35.45 7.46
C ARG A 225 21.97 35.86 7.62
N ASN A 226 22.89 34.96 7.36
CA ASN A 226 24.29 35.17 7.69
C ASN A 226 25.19 35.41 6.48
N ASP A 227 24.64 35.33 5.26
CA ASP A 227 25.46 35.51 4.08
C ASP A 227 24.64 35.92 2.84
N PRO A 228 24.47 37.21 2.63
CA PRO A 228 23.69 37.72 1.51
C PRO A 228 24.31 37.44 0.13
N THR A 229 25.56 37.00 0.08
CA THR A 229 26.30 36.80 -1.18
C THR A 229 26.30 35.37 -1.67
N LYS A 230 25.96 34.40 -0.82
CA LYS A 230 26.20 32.97 -1.11
C LYS A 230 25.13 32.22 -1.92
N ASP A 231 23.93 32.78 -2.08
CA ASP A 231 22.95 32.17 -3.01
C ASP A 231 23.05 32.79 -4.42
N ARG A 232 24.25 33.24 -4.78
CA ARG A 232 24.56 33.84 -6.09
C ARG A 232 25.97 33.51 -6.54
N LEU A 233 26.26 32.22 -6.63
CA LEU A 233 27.53 31.74 -7.15
C LEU A 233 27.50 31.69 -8.69
N PRO A 234 28.64 31.79 -9.37
CA PRO A 234 28.75 31.36 -10.75
C PRO A 234 28.24 29.93 -10.91
N ASP A 235 27.53 29.64 -12.01
CA ASP A 235 26.88 28.35 -12.22
C ASP A 235 27.86 27.17 -12.09
N THR A 236 29.10 27.33 -12.58
CA THR A 236 30.16 26.31 -12.48
C THR A 236 30.52 25.99 -11.05
N GLU A 237 30.69 26.99 -10.19
CA GLU A 237 31.03 26.83 -8.77
C GLU A 237 29.85 26.22 -8.01
N TYR A 238 28.64 26.67 -8.27
CA TYR A 238 27.42 26.13 -7.68
C TYR A 238 27.25 24.64 -8.01
N LEU A 239 27.37 24.28 -9.27
CA LEU A 239 27.22 22.88 -9.71
C LEU A 239 28.36 21.99 -9.21
N GLN A 240 29.59 22.53 -9.05
CA GLN A 240 30.67 21.79 -8.42
C GLN A 240 30.41 21.51 -6.94
N ALA A 241 29.90 22.50 -6.20
CA ALA A 241 29.48 22.31 -4.82
C ALA A 241 28.31 21.30 -4.72
N CYS A 242 27.35 21.35 -5.65
CA CYS A 242 26.26 20.39 -5.71
C CYS A 242 26.75 18.96 -5.95
N ARG A 243 27.69 18.75 -6.84
CA ARG A 243 28.32 17.44 -7.10
C ARG A 243 28.92 16.85 -5.82
N ALA A 244 29.59 17.67 -5.01
CA ALA A 244 30.27 17.22 -3.80
C ALA A 244 29.26 16.69 -2.74
N TRP A 245 28.23 17.45 -2.39
CA TRP A 245 27.27 16.99 -1.39
C TRP A 245 26.36 15.85 -1.91
N MET A 246 26.03 15.83 -3.21
CA MET A 246 25.28 14.71 -3.81
C MET A 246 26.03 13.39 -3.73
N SER A 247 27.35 13.42 -3.93
CA SER A 247 28.21 12.24 -3.80
C SER A 247 28.20 11.70 -2.37
N GLU A 248 28.22 12.58 -1.35
CA GLU A 248 28.12 12.17 0.04
C GLU A 248 26.74 11.63 0.38
N CYS A 249 25.67 12.25 -0.13
CA CYS A 249 24.32 11.69 0.01
C CYS A 249 24.24 10.25 -0.56
N ALA A 250 24.79 10.04 -1.76
CA ALA A 250 24.82 8.72 -2.38
C ALA A 250 25.63 7.70 -1.57
N ARG A 251 26.76 8.12 -0.94
CA ARG A 251 27.57 7.27 -0.07
C ARG A 251 26.81 6.84 1.19
N LEU A 252 26.03 7.77 1.79
CA LEU A 252 25.28 7.54 3.02
C LEU A 252 24.08 6.62 2.84
N LEU A 253 23.54 6.47 1.63
CA LEU A 253 22.38 5.61 1.40
C LEU A 253 22.69 4.13 1.67
N ALA A 254 21.80 3.49 2.42
CA ALA A 254 21.71 2.04 2.54
C ALA A 254 21.44 1.38 1.17
N GLY A 255 21.72 0.09 1.03
CA GLY A 255 21.59 -0.62 -0.26
C GLY A 255 20.23 -0.53 -0.93
N ASP A 256 19.15 -0.34 -0.18
CA ASP A 256 17.78 -0.16 -0.63
C ASP A 256 17.24 1.26 -0.33
N GLY A 257 18.13 2.21 -0.02
CA GLY A 257 17.81 3.58 0.33
C GLY A 257 17.45 4.47 -0.84
N SER A 258 16.80 5.61 -0.53
CA SER A 258 16.33 6.62 -1.48
C SER A 258 16.87 8.01 -1.18
N LEU A 259 17.21 8.75 -2.23
CA LEU A 259 17.55 10.17 -2.20
C LEU A 259 16.45 10.96 -2.90
N PHE A 260 15.93 11.97 -2.22
CA PHE A 260 15.03 12.97 -2.78
C PHE A 260 15.71 14.34 -2.75
N VAL A 261 15.75 15.01 -3.90
CA VAL A 261 16.37 16.34 -4.05
C VAL A 261 15.37 17.29 -4.67
N LEU A 262 14.97 18.32 -3.93
CA LEU A 262 14.05 19.34 -4.42
C LEU A 262 14.82 20.49 -5.05
N ILE A 263 14.41 20.95 -6.20
CA ILE A 263 15.01 22.08 -6.93
C ILE A 263 13.95 22.80 -7.78
N ASP A 264 14.20 24.05 -8.15
CA ASP A 264 13.39 24.77 -9.11
C ASP A 264 13.73 24.39 -10.57
N ASP A 265 13.06 25.01 -11.52
CA ASP A 265 13.19 24.72 -12.95
C ASP A 265 14.57 25.08 -13.54
N ARG A 266 15.29 26.06 -12.96
CA ARG A 266 16.55 26.56 -13.50
C ARG A 266 17.65 25.52 -13.60
N TYR A 267 17.75 24.64 -12.61
CA TYR A 267 18.84 23.67 -12.50
C TYR A 267 18.37 22.22 -12.57
N THR A 268 17.09 21.97 -12.86
CA THR A 268 16.52 20.59 -12.79
C THR A 268 17.22 19.61 -13.75
N ASP A 269 17.61 20.03 -14.93
CA ASP A 269 18.37 19.25 -15.91
C ASP A 269 19.79 18.96 -15.45
N HIS A 270 20.50 19.96 -14.94
CA HIS A 270 21.84 19.79 -14.36
C HIS A 270 21.84 18.84 -13.16
N PHE A 271 20.85 18.96 -12.26
CA PHE A 271 20.70 18.05 -11.13
C PHE A 271 20.44 16.61 -11.58
N GLY A 272 19.64 16.43 -12.63
CA GLY A 272 19.43 15.12 -13.25
C GLY A 272 20.73 14.47 -13.72
N ILE A 273 21.65 15.25 -14.31
CA ILE A 273 22.99 14.78 -14.75
C ILE A 273 23.86 14.46 -13.54
N LEU A 274 24.02 15.42 -12.61
CA LEU A 274 24.86 15.27 -11.43
C LEU A 274 24.48 14.07 -10.58
N LEU A 275 23.17 13.82 -10.39
CA LEU A 275 22.67 12.69 -9.62
C LEU A 275 22.96 11.35 -10.31
N ARG A 276 22.87 11.27 -11.64
CA ARG A 276 23.30 10.05 -12.38
C ARG A 276 24.79 9.79 -12.26
N ASP A 277 25.61 10.84 -12.25
CA ASP A 277 27.07 10.73 -12.08
C ASP A 277 27.45 10.12 -10.71
N THR A 278 26.56 10.17 -9.70
CA THR A 278 26.79 9.51 -8.40
C THR A 278 26.65 7.99 -8.44
N GLY A 279 26.21 7.41 -9.57
CA GLY A 279 25.90 5.99 -9.72
C GLY A 279 24.54 5.58 -9.15
N LEU A 280 23.72 6.52 -8.70
CA LEU A 280 22.34 6.25 -8.26
C LEU A 280 21.41 6.02 -9.45
N LEU A 281 20.37 5.20 -9.24
CA LEU A 281 19.38 4.85 -10.25
C LEU A 281 18.21 5.83 -10.22
N HIS A 282 17.93 6.45 -11.36
CA HIS A 282 16.82 7.39 -11.52
C HIS A 282 15.46 6.70 -11.35
N ARG A 283 14.55 7.36 -10.61
CA ARG A 283 13.13 7.06 -10.52
C ARG A 283 12.32 8.23 -11.13
N PRO A 284 11.04 8.06 -11.43
CA PRO A 284 10.25 9.15 -12.00
C PRO A 284 10.39 10.44 -11.20
N THR A 285 10.82 11.51 -11.84
CA THR A 285 10.87 12.84 -11.23
C THR A 285 9.46 13.27 -10.85
N ILE A 286 9.32 13.79 -9.64
CA ILE A 286 8.05 14.20 -9.08
C ILE A 286 7.89 15.71 -9.30
N ILE A 287 6.76 16.11 -9.87
CA ILE A 287 6.38 17.50 -10.03
C ILE A 287 5.59 17.92 -8.79
N CYS A 288 6.18 18.80 -7.99
CA CYS A 288 5.53 19.42 -6.84
C CYS A 288 4.80 20.68 -7.31
N TRP A 289 3.48 20.59 -7.43
CA TRP A 289 2.65 21.67 -7.93
C TRP A 289 2.03 22.46 -6.76
N GLU A 290 2.38 23.76 -6.66
CA GLU A 290 1.74 24.68 -5.73
C GLU A 290 0.40 25.15 -6.29
N THR A 291 -0.69 24.85 -5.57
CA THR A 291 -2.06 25.09 -6.05
C THR A 291 -2.45 26.57 -6.08
N PHE A 292 -1.70 27.46 -5.39
CA PHE A 292 -1.86 28.90 -5.50
C PHE A 292 -0.88 29.47 -6.53
N ALA A 293 -1.41 30.07 -7.59
CA ALA A 293 -0.62 30.79 -8.57
C ALA A 293 0.09 31.98 -7.93
N ASN A 294 1.41 32.08 -8.11
CA ASN A 294 2.09 33.34 -7.87
C ASN A 294 1.66 34.31 -8.97
N TYR A 295 1.21 35.51 -8.57
CA TYR A 295 0.96 36.54 -9.55
C TYR A 295 2.27 36.93 -10.22
N ASN A 296 2.32 36.75 -11.55
CA ASN A 296 3.46 37.16 -12.35
C ASN A 296 3.05 38.38 -13.18
N SER A 297 3.62 39.54 -12.85
CA SER A 297 3.46 40.75 -13.64
C SER A 297 4.42 40.86 -14.83
N ASN A 298 5.27 39.84 -15.04
CA ASN A 298 6.21 39.81 -16.15
C ASN A 298 5.55 39.21 -17.39
N GLU A 299 5.39 40.01 -18.44
CA GLU A 299 4.78 39.58 -19.70
C GLU A 299 5.67 38.67 -20.55
N THR A 300 6.93 38.42 -20.15
CA THR A 300 7.91 37.65 -20.90
C THR A 300 8.09 36.23 -20.36
N SER A 301 7.42 35.84 -19.26
CA SER A 301 7.55 34.49 -18.70
C SER A 301 6.26 34.04 -18.02
N LEU A 302 6.14 32.71 -17.84
CA LEU A 302 5.03 32.10 -17.08
C LEU A 302 5.24 32.22 -15.57
N SER A 303 4.16 32.16 -14.81
CA SER A 303 4.21 32.00 -13.37
C SER A 303 4.80 30.64 -12.98
N LYS A 304 5.74 30.64 -12.02
CA LYS A 304 6.41 29.43 -11.56
C LYS A 304 5.61 28.81 -10.41
N ASN A 305 4.88 27.76 -10.70
CA ASN A 305 4.05 27.04 -9.73
C ASN A 305 4.51 25.59 -9.53
N ALA A 306 5.62 25.18 -10.13
CA ALA A 306 6.16 23.85 -10.01
C ALA A 306 7.60 23.87 -9.47
N ARG A 307 7.92 22.90 -8.64
CA ARG A 307 9.27 22.49 -8.27
C ARG A 307 9.46 21.03 -8.62
N TYR A 308 10.69 20.63 -8.84
CA TYR A 308 11.04 19.29 -9.29
C TYR A 308 11.72 18.52 -8.16
N LEU A 309 11.11 17.44 -7.73
CA LEU A 309 11.67 16.55 -6.72
C LEU A 309 12.28 15.36 -7.45
N HIS A 310 13.59 15.38 -7.58
CA HIS A 310 14.35 14.29 -8.15
C HIS A 310 14.38 13.12 -7.17
N TRP A 311 13.99 11.94 -7.61
CA TRP A 311 14.04 10.71 -6.83
C TRP A 311 15.04 9.73 -7.42
N TYR A 312 16.00 9.32 -6.60
CA TYR A 312 17.05 8.38 -6.97
C TYR A 312 17.19 7.30 -5.89
N THR A 313 17.63 6.09 -6.28
CA THR A 313 17.76 4.94 -5.38
C THR A 313 19.13 4.30 -5.49
N LYS A 314 19.59 3.67 -4.40
CA LYS A 314 20.90 3.02 -4.35
C LYS A 314 20.97 1.76 -5.21
N SER A 315 19.83 1.06 -5.36
CA SER A 315 19.72 -0.16 -6.16
C SER A 315 18.40 -0.18 -6.96
N ASP A 316 18.23 -1.18 -7.80
CA ASP A 316 17.02 -1.46 -8.56
C ASP A 316 15.86 -1.99 -7.70
N ARG A 317 16.17 -2.45 -6.47
CA ARG A 317 15.23 -2.96 -5.48
C ARG A 317 15.17 -2.09 -4.23
N PRO A 318 14.76 -0.81 -4.33
CA PRO A 318 14.64 0.07 -3.19
C PRO A 318 13.50 -0.36 -2.27
N LEU A 319 13.58 0.08 -1.01
CA LEU A 319 12.42 0.04 -0.14
C LEU A 319 11.33 0.96 -0.70
N ILE A 320 10.20 0.40 -1.09
CA ILE A 320 8.98 1.15 -1.45
C ILE A 320 7.84 0.70 -0.59
N ASN A 321 7.35 1.62 0.24
CA ASN A 321 6.18 1.39 1.07
C ASN A 321 4.91 1.61 0.24
N VAL A 322 3.97 0.67 0.32
CA VAL A 322 2.72 0.74 -0.45
C VAL A 322 1.48 0.89 0.43
N VAL A 323 1.70 1.07 1.73
CA VAL A 323 0.63 1.16 2.74
C VAL A 323 0.39 2.60 3.16
N GLU A 324 1.43 3.26 3.69
CA GLU A 324 1.32 4.60 4.28
C GLU A 324 1.11 5.74 3.27
N PRO A 325 1.77 5.74 2.07
CA PRO A 325 1.66 6.88 1.15
C PRO A 325 0.39 6.87 0.29
N ARG A 326 -0.69 6.24 0.76
CA ARG A 326 -1.94 6.16 0.01
C ARG A 326 -2.69 7.48 -0.02
N LEU A 327 -3.24 7.79 -1.19
CA LEU A 327 -4.10 8.95 -1.42
C LEU A 327 -5.52 8.48 -1.75
N PRO A 328 -6.54 9.31 -1.48
CA PRO A 328 -7.89 9.05 -1.95
C PRO A 328 -7.92 8.75 -3.45
N SER A 329 -8.80 7.86 -3.86
CA SER A 329 -8.96 7.50 -5.25
C SER A 329 -10.15 8.23 -5.85
N ASP A 330 -9.92 9.07 -6.85
CA ASP A 330 -11.00 9.74 -7.60
C ASP A 330 -12.04 8.77 -8.14
N ARG A 331 -11.63 7.54 -8.45
CA ARG A 331 -12.57 6.49 -8.88
C ARG A 331 -13.58 6.14 -7.80
N GLN A 332 -13.14 6.13 -6.53
CA GLN A 332 -14.03 5.87 -5.40
C GLN A 332 -14.82 7.12 -5.02
N GLU A 333 -14.14 8.27 -4.87
CA GLU A 333 -14.75 9.48 -4.32
C GLU A 333 -15.68 10.19 -5.33
N LYS A 334 -15.25 10.28 -6.61
CA LYS A 334 -16.01 11.03 -7.63
C LYS A 334 -16.93 10.17 -8.47
N TYR A 335 -16.52 8.92 -8.73
CA TYR A 335 -17.21 8.06 -9.70
C TYR A 335 -17.84 6.82 -9.07
N ASN A 336 -17.71 6.64 -7.74
CA ASN A 336 -18.21 5.46 -7.00
C ASN A 336 -17.89 4.13 -7.72
N ASP A 337 -16.71 4.06 -8.36
CA ASP A 337 -16.26 2.91 -9.14
C ASP A 337 -15.82 1.79 -8.19
N ALA A 338 -16.59 0.69 -8.14
CA ALA A 338 -16.31 -0.48 -7.31
C ALA A 338 -14.93 -1.14 -7.60
N ARG A 339 -14.33 -0.86 -8.77
CA ARG A 339 -12.96 -1.30 -9.11
C ARG A 339 -11.88 -0.48 -8.41
N GLY A 340 -12.25 0.63 -7.74
CA GLY A 340 -11.36 1.42 -6.90
C GLY A 340 -10.82 0.56 -5.74
N ARG A 341 -9.56 0.75 -5.37
CA ARG A 341 -8.99 0.05 -4.21
C ARG A 341 -9.52 0.69 -2.93
N GLU A 342 -10.10 -0.11 -2.04
CA GLU A 342 -10.68 0.33 -0.75
C GLU A 342 -9.75 1.26 0.06
N HIS A 343 -8.44 1.08 -0.05
CA HIS A 343 -7.43 1.84 0.69
C HIS A 343 -6.78 2.96 -0.15
N GLY A 344 -7.45 3.44 -1.19
CA GLY A 344 -6.92 4.47 -2.05
C GLY A 344 -5.84 3.99 -3.04
N ARG A 345 -5.16 4.94 -3.68
CA ARG A 345 -4.12 4.71 -4.70
C ARG A 345 -2.75 5.16 -4.22
N LEU A 346 -1.70 4.59 -4.77
CA LEU A 346 -0.36 5.19 -4.64
C LEU A 346 -0.34 6.55 -5.34
N PRO A 347 0.43 7.53 -4.81
CA PRO A 347 0.58 8.81 -5.48
C PRO A 347 1.16 8.62 -6.89
N SER A 348 0.72 9.46 -7.83
CA SER A 348 1.39 9.63 -9.11
C SER A 348 2.68 10.44 -8.92
N ASN A 349 3.35 10.79 -9.99
CA ASN A 349 4.51 11.69 -9.94
C ASN A 349 4.12 13.19 -10.07
N VAL A 350 2.86 13.54 -9.91
CA VAL A 350 2.40 14.93 -9.78
C VAL A 350 1.74 15.09 -8.42
N TRP A 351 2.35 15.90 -7.56
CA TRP A 351 1.92 16.11 -6.20
C TRP A 351 1.45 17.54 -5.98
N PRO A 352 0.14 17.77 -5.82
CA PRO A 352 -0.37 19.08 -5.42
C PRO A 352 -0.05 19.34 -3.94
N PHE A 353 0.41 20.54 -3.64
CA PHE A 353 0.63 21.01 -2.28
C PHE A 353 0.01 22.40 -2.08
N VAL A 354 -0.46 22.64 -0.88
CA VAL A 354 -0.91 23.96 -0.46
C VAL A 354 0.28 24.71 0.15
N ARG A 355 0.50 25.95 -0.29
CA ARG A 355 1.55 26.80 0.26
C ARG A 355 1.24 27.14 1.72
N ILE A 356 2.26 27.14 2.58
CA ILE A 356 2.10 27.54 3.97
C ILE A 356 1.76 29.05 4.04
N THR A 357 0.61 29.36 4.61
CA THR A 357 0.07 30.72 4.76
C THR A 357 0.27 31.26 6.18
N SER A 358 -0.13 32.51 6.40
CA SER A 358 -0.04 33.15 7.72
C SER A 358 -0.98 32.53 8.77
N GLN A 359 -2.01 31.80 8.34
CA GLN A 359 -3.02 31.19 9.21
C GLN A 359 -2.73 29.72 9.53
N ASP A 360 -1.72 29.11 8.90
CA ASP A 360 -1.41 27.70 9.12
C ASP A 360 -0.81 27.46 10.51
N LYS A 361 -1.40 26.52 11.25
CA LYS A 361 -0.91 26.10 12.57
C LYS A 361 0.49 25.48 12.53
N GLU A 362 0.91 25.02 11.36
CA GLU A 362 2.25 24.45 11.11
C GLU A 362 3.26 25.51 10.63
N ARG A 363 2.87 26.75 10.59
CA ARG A 363 3.76 27.86 10.23
C ARG A 363 4.78 28.11 11.34
N CYS A 364 6.06 28.13 10.98
CA CYS A 364 7.09 28.50 11.96
C CYS A 364 6.99 29.99 12.33
N PRO A 365 7.23 30.35 13.61
CA PRO A 365 7.02 31.71 14.11
C PRO A 365 7.87 32.78 13.44
N TRP A 366 8.98 32.38 12.84
CA TRP A 366 9.92 33.32 12.16
C TRP A 366 9.77 33.32 10.64
N LEU A 367 8.79 32.63 10.09
CA LEU A 367 8.53 32.64 8.64
C LEU A 367 8.18 34.06 8.19
N GLY A 368 8.83 34.53 7.11
CA GLY A 368 8.67 35.88 6.58
C GLY A 368 9.57 36.93 7.24
N GLN A 369 10.35 36.59 8.27
CA GLN A 369 11.42 37.47 8.75
C GLN A 369 12.56 37.47 7.74
N LYS A 370 13.24 38.60 7.62
CA LYS A 370 14.38 38.78 6.70
C LYS A 370 15.46 37.69 6.92
N GLY A 371 15.84 37.03 5.87
CA GLY A 371 16.91 36.01 5.87
C GLY A 371 16.48 34.59 6.22
N ASN A 372 15.21 34.34 6.57
CA ASN A 372 14.74 32.97 6.78
C ASN A 372 14.32 32.32 5.47
N ALA A 373 14.67 31.05 5.33
CA ALA A 373 14.22 30.25 4.20
C ALA A 373 12.67 30.14 4.16
N PRO A 374 12.06 30.06 2.98
CA PRO A 374 10.68 29.68 2.85
C PRO A 374 10.45 28.30 3.50
N GLN A 375 9.33 28.15 4.19
CA GLN A 375 8.97 26.88 4.81
C GLN A 375 8.32 25.96 3.78
N LEU A 376 8.80 24.72 3.69
CA LEU A 376 8.10 23.66 2.96
C LEU A 376 6.83 23.22 3.72
N PRO A 377 5.76 22.82 3.02
CA PRO A 377 4.67 22.09 3.65
C PRO A 377 5.22 20.73 4.16
N ARG A 378 4.87 20.39 5.41
CA ARG A 378 5.33 19.16 6.08
C ARG A 378 4.97 17.90 5.30
N GLU A 379 3.82 17.94 4.63
CA GLU A 379 3.34 16.83 3.79
C GLU A 379 4.33 16.38 2.71
N LEU A 380 5.21 17.27 2.24
CA LEU A 380 6.16 16.95 1.18
C LEU A 380 7.24 15.96 1.66
N PRO A 381 8.08 16.28 2.67
CA PRO A 381 9.03 15.31 3.21
C PRO A 381 8.33 14.12 3.86
N GLU A 382 7.18 14.29 4.48
CA GLU A 382 6.39 13.21 5.08
C GLU A 382 5.98 12.15 4.06
N ARG A 383 5.55 12.56 2.87
CA ARG A 383 5.20 11.65 1.78
C ARG A 383 6.41 10.87 1.26
N CYS A 384 7.59 11.51 1.19
CA CYS A 384 8.85 10.83 0.88
C CYS A 384 9.23 9.81 1.96
N ILE A 385 9.09 10.18 3.23
CA ILE A 385 9.36 9.33 4.39
C ILE A 385 8.45 8.10 4.38
N PHE A 386 7.16 8.28 4.17
CA PHE A 386 6.21 7.16 4.05
C PHE A 386 6.53 6.25 2.87
N LEU A 387 6.92 6.83 1.73
CA LEU A 387 7.20 6.05 0.53
C LEU A 387 8.46 5.19 0.66
N ALA A 388 9.52 5.72 1.27
CA ALA A 388 10.87 5.17 1.14
C ALA A 388 11.59 4.91 2.47
N SER A 389 10.85 4.79 3.59
CA SER A 389 11.42 4.41 4.88
C SER A 389 10.41 3.66 5.75
N ASN A 390 10.90 2.91 6.73
CA ASN A 390 10.13 2.26 7.78
C ASN A 390 10.35 2.96 9.14
N PRO A 391 9.44 2.80 10.12
CA PRO A 391 9.70 3.20 11.50
C PRO A 391 11.03 2.65 12.02
N GLY A 392 11.81 3.51 12.71
CA GLY A 392 13.16 3.21 13.20
C GLY A 392 14.28 3.50 12.19
N ASP A 393 14.01 3.70 10.93
CA ASP A 393 15.01 4.05 9.92
C ASP A 393 15.57 5.46 10.14
N LEU A 394 16.81 5.70 9.68
CA LEU A 394 17.45 7.01 9.73
C LEU A 394 17.11 7.82 8.48
N VAL A 395 16.62 9.03 8.70
CA VAL A 395 16.41 10.10 7.71
C VAL A 395 17.48 11.17 7.91
N ILE A 396 18.13 11.59 6.85
CA ILE A 396 19.13 12.67 6.88
C ILE A 396 18.65 13.83 6.01
N ASP A 397 18.79 15.06 6.52
CA ASP A 397 18.57 16.30 5.77
C ASP A 397 19.84 17.15 5.83
N PRO A 398 20.60 17.24 4.73
CA PRO A 398 21.84 18.02 4.69
C PRO A 398 21.62 19.54 4.61
N PHE A 399 20.34 19.99 4.56
CA PHE A 399 19.95 21.40 4.49
C PHE A 399 18.76 21.66 5.41
N ASN A 400 18.93 21.41 6.71
CA ASN A 400 17.86 21.34 7.72
C ASN A 400 16.87 22.55 7.71
N GLY A 401 17.36 23.75 7.44
CA GLY A 401 16.54 24.97 7.42
C GLY A 401 15.67 25.11 8.67
N ASN A 402 14.35 25.17 8.46
CA ASN A 402 13.36 25.30 9.53
C ASN A 402 13.07 23.98 10.28
N GLY A 403 13.64 22.85 9.87
CA GLY A 403 13.47 21.54 10.52
C GLY A 403 12.18 20.82 10.18
N VAL A 404 11.54 21.14 9.06
CA VAL A 404 10.27 20.51 8.64
C VAL A 404 10.44 19.01 8.39
N THR A 405 11.56 18.61 7.78
CA THR A 405 11.89 17.20 7.57
C THR A 405 12.05 16.45 8.90
N GLY A 406 12.66 17.10 9.91
CA GLY A 406 12.80 16.55 11.25
C GLY A 406 11.46 16.34 11.95
N ILE A 407 10.54 17.31 11.84
CA ILE A 407 9.17 17.16 12.36
C ILE A 407 8.50 15.95 11.71
N ALA A 408 8.56 15.86 10.37
CA ALA A 408 7.96 14.75 9.63
C ALA A 408 8.57 13.39 10.02
N ALA A 409 9.90 13.32 10.19
CA ALA A 409 10.59 12.09 10.58
C ALA A 409 10.19 11.62 11.98
N ILE A 410 10.28 12.47 12.98
CA ILE A 410 10.02 12.11 14.38
C ILE A 410 8.53 11.81 14.64
N LEU A 411 7.61 12.54 14.02
CA LEU A 411 6.16 12.26 14.13
C LEU A 411 5.79 10.88 13.57
N ASN A 412 6.57 10.40 12.62
CA ASN A 412 6.34 9.13 11.95
C ASN A 412 7.32 8.03 12.40
N ASP A 413 7.95 8.19 13.58
CA ASP A 413 8.81 7.21 14.23
C ASP A 413 10.11 6.89 13.45
N ARG A 414 10.64 7.86 12.70
CA ARG A 414 11.97 7.77 12.05
C ARG A 414 13.00 8.56 12.84
N ARG A 415 14.21 8.04 12.98
CA ARG A 415 15.35 8.79 13.52
C ARG A 415 15.79 9.86 12.53
N TYR A 416 16.32 10.96 13.02
CA TYR A 416 16.63 12.12 12.19
C TYR A 416 17.98 12.72 12.48
N ILE A 417 18.72 13.07 11.42
CA ILE A 417 19.89 13.94 11.48
C ILE A 417 19.67 15.11 10.51
N GLY A 418 19.57 16.32 11.06
CA GLY A 418 19.51 17.56 10.30
C GLY A 418 20.83 18.34 10.40
N ILE A 419 21.32 18.85 9.27
CA ILE A 419 22.58 19.59 9.22
C ILE A 419 22.33 21.01 8.72
N ASP A 420 22.92 21.99 9.39
CA ASP A 420 22.87 23.39 8.95
C ASP A 420 24.12 24.16 9.41
N ARG A 421 24.49 25.21 8.66
CA ARG A 421 25.61 26.10 9.04
C ARG A 421 25.16 27.26 9.92
N ASP A 422 23.86 27.56 9.94
CA ASP A 422 23.31 28.67 10.73
C ASP A 422 22.99 28.22 12.15
N SER A 423 23.84 28.58 13.10
CA SER A 423 23.66 28.23 14.51
C SER A 423 22.35 28.76 15.10
N LYS A 424 21.93 29.99 14.71
CA LYS A 424 20.68 30.59 15.17
C LYS A 424 19.47 29.91 14.53
N GLY A 425 19.54 29.61 13.23
CA GLY A 425 18.52 28.85 12.53
C GLY A 425 18.35 27.46 13.12
N LEU A 426 19.46 26.79 13.42
CA LEU A 426 19.43 25.45 14.00
C LEU A 426 18.84 25.42 15.42
N ALA A 427 19.16 26.44 16.27
CA ALA A 427 18.54 26.57 17.59
C ALA A 427 17.02 26.79 17.50
N GLN A 428 16.58 27.63 16.54
CA GLN A 428 15.16 27.84 16.25
C GLN A 428 14.49 26.55 15.76
N ALA A 429 15.12 25.85 14.82
CA ALA A 429 14.61 24.57 14.32
C ALA A 429 14.45 23.55 15.45
N ARG A 430 15.42 23.43 16.35
CA ARG A 430 15.33 22.55 17.54
C ARG A 430 14.11 22.87 18.40
N SER A 431 13.90 24.14 18.72
CA SER A 431 12.74 24.60 19.50
C SER A 431 11.41 24.30 18.78
N TRP A 432 11.39 24.55 17.46
CA TRP A 432 10.21 24.35 16.65
C TRP A 432 9.85 22.86 16.48
N ILE A 433 10.82 22.00 16.21
CA ILE A 433 10.62 20.54 16.14
C ILE A 433 10.04 20.06 17.47
N GLY A 434 10.63 20.43 18.61
CA GLY A 434 10.16 20.06 19.94
C GLY A 434 8.71 20.49 20.18
N HIS A 435 8.38 21.76 19.87
CA HIS A 435 7.01 22.28 20.01
C HIS A 435 6.02 21.54 19.12
N GLN A 436 6.31 21.35 17.84
CA GLN A 436 5.37 20.69 16.91
C GLN A 436 5.17 19.22 17.22
N VAL A 437 6.24 18.50 17.56
CA VAL A 437 6.13 17.08 17.93
C VAL A 437 5.32 16.91 19.21
N SER A 438 5.56 17.74 20.23
CA SER A 438 4.77 17.71 21.46
C SER A 438 3.30 18.02 21.19
N ARG A 439 3.01 19.06 20.41
CA ARG A 439 1.64 19.44 20.06
C ARG A 439 0.89 18.36 19.30
N LEU A 440 1.53 17.70 18.31
CA LEU A 440 0.87 16.77 17.39
C LEU A 440 0.81 15.33 17.92
N ARG A 441 1.63 14.98 18.94
CA ARG A 441 1.53 13.67 19.62
C ARG A 441 0.47 13.63 20.72
N HIS A 442 0.04 14.80 21.23
CA HIS A 442 -0.95 14.90 22.31
C HIS A 442 -2.36 15.28 21.83
N ASN A 443 -2.55 15.51 20.53
CA ASN A 443 -3.84 15.67 19.86
C ASN A 443 -4.21 14.42 19.05
#